data_4846d7b05f63f0006e8e228ecb61136b
#
_entry.id   4846d7b05f63f0006e8e228ecb61136b
#
_cell.length_a   1.000
_cell.length_b   1.000
_cell.length_c   1.000
_cell.angle_alpha   90.00
_cell.angle_beta   90.00
_cell.angle_gamma   90.00
#
_symmetry.space_group_name_H-M   'P 1'
#
loop_
_entity.id
_entity.type
_entity.pdbx_description
1 polymer ?
#
loop_
_entity_poly.entity_id
_entity_poly.type
_entity_poly.pdbx_seq_one_letter_code
_entity_poly.pdbx_strand_id
1 'polypeptide(L)'
;MKKFIVILLSNFIFTISFAQTDAAYRIFGEIMTIENKVYKGFITWNGNKNYWIDFFEASKIENPYRSYFKRSDGLVFRANDREFITPPTHNFCCRFGNIKSIRPTDVNEIVLQLKNGDRLTLVKGYSSDINTHIRITTPTETTSIKW
;
A
#
# COMPACT_ATOMS: atom_id res chain seq x y z
N MET A 1 -28.86 8.66 42.84
CA MET A 1 -28.64 9.20 41.49
C MET A 1 -27.22 9.57 41.14
N LYS A 2 -26.34 9.98 42.07
CA LYS A 2 -24.92 10.33 41.74
C LYS A 2 -24.05 9.15 41.25
N LYS A 3 -24.32 7.91 41.63
CA LYS A 3 -23.51 6.72 41.21
C LYS A 3 -23.74 6.29 39.76
N PHE A 4 -24.93 6.55 39.19
CA PHE A 4 -25.24 6.21 37.79
C PHE A 4 -24.51 7.10 36.79
N ILE A 5 -24.25 8.36 37.12
CA ILE A 5 -23.56 9.32 36.26
C ILE A 5 -22.09 8.93 36.10
N VAL A 6 -21.45 8.42 37.18
CA VAL A 6 -20.04 8.00 37.13
C VAL A 6 -19.83 6.77 36.22
N ILE A 7 -20.75 5.82 36.22
CA ILE A 7 -20.68 4.63 35.34
C ILE A 7 -20.87 5.01 33.87
N LEU A 8 -21.76 5.95 33.57
CA LEU A 8 -21.98 6.42 32.20
C LEU A 8 -20.78 7.18 31.64
N LEU A 9 -20.13 8.01 32.47
CA LEU A 9 -18.89 8.70 32.08
C LEU A 9 -17.74 7.72 31.87
N SER A 10 -17.61 6.69 32.71
CA SER A 10 -16.57 5.65 32.57
C SER A 10 -16.70 4.88 31.28
N ASN A 11 -17.92 4.51 30.85
CA ASN A 11 -18.15 3.84 29.58
C ASN A 11 -17.87 4.73 28.37
N PHE A 12 -18.12 6.04 28.49
CA PHE A 12 -17.86 6.99 27.42
C PHE A 12 -16.36 7.22 27.20
N ILE A 13 -15.57 7.26 28.28
CA ILE A 13 -14.11 7.37 28.22
C ILE A 13 -13.48 6.10 27.61
N PHE A 14 -14.03 4.92 27.90
CA PHE A 14 -13.52 3.65 27.37
C PHE A 14 -13.75 3.53 25.86
N THR A 15 -14.87 3.98 25.33
CA THR A 15 -15.15 3.96 23.87
C THR A 15 -14.27 4.90 23.07
N ILE A 16 -13.87 6.04 23.63
CA ILE A 16 -12.94 6.98 22.99
C ILE A 16 -11.54 6.35 22.90
N SER A 17 -11.10 5.58 23.88
CA SER A 17 -9.78 4.94 23.90
C SER A 17 -9.63 3.86 22.82
N PHE A 18 -10.67 3.11 22.49
CA PHE A 18 -10.62 2.12 21.41
C PHE A 18 -10.60 2.74 20.02
N ALA A 19 -11.29 3.86 19.81
CA ALA A 19 -11.28 4.56 18.54
C ALA A 19 -9.92 5.19 18.20
N GLN A 20 -9.16 5.61 19.21
CA GLN A 20 -7.83 6.18 19.04
C GLN A 20 -6.77 5.12 18.68
N THR A 21 -6.90 3.88 19.15
CA THR A 21 -5.92 2.83 18.86
C THR A 21 -5.98 2.37 17.40
N ASP A 22 -7.16 2.27 16.80
CA ASP A 22 -7.28 1.87 15.38
C ASP A 22 -6.67 2.92 14.43
N ALA A 23 -6.89 4.20 14.69
CA ALA A 23 -6.36 5.29 13.89
C ALA A 23 -4.81 5.32 13.85
N ALA A 24 -4.14 4.89 14.92
CA ALA A 24 -2.67 4.87 14.99
C ALA A 24 -2.03 3.85 14.02
N TYR A 25 -2.75 2.80 13.67
CA TYR A 25 -2.26 1.76 12.75
C TYR A 25 -2.61 2.01 11.30
N ARG A 26 -3.53 2.95 11.02
CA ARG A 26 -3.97 3.27 9.66
C ARG A 26 -2.94 4.11 8.92
N ILE A 27 -2.87 3.91 7.60
CA ILE A 27 -2.04 4.72 6.72
C ILE A 27 -2.57 6.16 6.77
N PHE A 28 -1.76 7.08 7.28
CA PHE A 28 -2.03 8.51 7.25
C PHE A 28 -0.95 9.20 6.43
N GLY A 29 -1.36 10.06 5.51
CA GLY A 29 -0.41 10.69 4.61
C GLY A 29 -0.98 11.86 3.84
N GLU A 30 -0.21 12.29 2.86
CA GLU A 30 -0.51 13.39 1.99
C GLU A 30 -0.43 12.94 0.54
N ILE A 31 -1.42 13.32 -0.27
CA ILE A 31 -1.47 13.06 -1.71
C ILE A 31 -1.53 14.40 -2.42
N MET A 32 -0.59 14.62 -3.32
CA MET A 32 -0.58 15.76 -4.23
C MET A 32 -0.99 15.30 -5.62
N THR A 33 -2.02 15.91 -6.19
CA THR A 33 -2.48 15.61 -7.55
C THR A 33 -1.62 16.34 -8.59
N ILE A 34 -1.77 15.97 -9.85
CA ILE A 34 -1.12 16.64 -11.00
C ILE A 34 -1.54 18.13 -11.12
N GLU A 35 -2.71 18.49 -10.57
CA GLU A 35 -3.21 19.86 -10.49
C GLU A 35 -2.67 20.63 -9.29
N ASN A 36 -1.68 20.06 -8.56
CA ASN A 36 -1.11 20.60 -7.32
C ASN A 36 -2.12 20.75 -6.17
N LYS A 37 -3.25 20.05 -6.22
CA LYS A 37 -4.15 19.93 -5.06
C LYS A 37 -3.57 18.96 -4.06
N VAL A 38 -3.55 19.35 -2.80
CA VAL A 38 -3.01 18.57 -1.69
C VAL A 38 -4.16 18.09 -0.81
N TYR A 39 -4.21 16.78 -0.59
CA TYR A 39 -5.14 16.13 0.34
C TYR A 39 -4.36 15.47 1.45
N LYS A 40 -4.76 15.68 2.69
CA LYS A 40 -4.11 15.09 3.87
C LYS A 40 -5.12 14.34 4.71
N GLY A 41 -4.91 13.05 4.93
CA GLY A 41 -5.87 12.22 5.63
C GLY A 41 -5.48 10.75 5.70
N PHE A 42 -6.47 9.92 6.06
CA PHE A 42 -6.33 8.47 6.04
C PHE A 42 -6.44 7.93 4.62
N ILE A 43 -5.48 7.12 4.24
CA ILE A 43 -5.37 6.58 2.89
C ILE A 43 -5.85 5.12 2.88
N THR A 44 -6.73 4.81 1.94
CA THR A 44 -7.10 3.45 1.54
C THR A 44 -6.56 3.18 0.15
N TRP A 45 -5.66 2.23 0.04
CA TRP A 45 -5.03 1.87 -1.22
C TRP A 45 -5.67 0.61 -1.80
N ASN A 46 -5.94 0.61 -3.09
CA ASN A 46 -6.51 -0.52 -3.83
C ASN A 46 -7.77 -1.12 -3.16
N GLY A 47 -8.59 -0.27 -2.54
CA GLY A 47 -9.87 -0.61 -1.93
C GLY A 47 -9.82 -1.27 -0.54
N ASN A 48 -8.72 -1.89 -0.15
CA ASN A 48 -8.65 -2.68 1.09
C ASN A 48 -7.37 -2.52 1.92
N LYS A 49 -6.33 -1.87 1.40
CA LYS A 49 -5.07 -1.66 2.14
C LYS A 49 -5.14 -0.35 2.91
N ASN A 50 -5.30 -0.46 4.23
CA ASN A 50 -5.59 0.67 5.12
C ASN A 50 -4.54 0.87 6.21
N TYR A 51 -3.70 -0.14 6.45
CA TYR A 51 -2.83 -0.20 7.61
C TYR A 51 -1.36 -0.15 7.23
N TRP A 52 -0.52 0.42 8.09
CA TRP A 52 0.93 0.47 7.89
C TRP A 52 1.58 -0.90 7.72
N ILE A 53 0.93 -1.96 8.23
CA ILE A 53 1.39 -3.35 8.10
C ILE A 53 1.01 -3.99 6.77
N ASP A 54 0.05 -3.41 6.03
CA ASP A 54 -0.35 -3.91 4.71
C ASP A 54 0.81 -3.83 3.72
N PHE A 55 0.77 -4.68 2.70
CA PHE A 55 1.84 -4.77 1.73
C PHE A 55 1.51 -3.99 0.46
N PHE A 56 2.48 -3.20 0.03
CA PHE A 56 2.54 -2.61 -1.28
C PHE A 56 3.24 -3.58 -2.23
N GLU A 57 2.63 -3.87 -3.38
CA GLU A 57 3.11 -4.85 -4.35
C GLU A 57 3.33 -4.21 -5.72
N ALA A 58 4.46 -4.54 -6.35
CA ALA A 58 4.85 -4.07 -7.66
C ALA A 58 5.87 -5.02 -8.29
N SER A 59 6.41 -4.66 -9.46
CA SER A 59 7.50 -5.39 -10.09
C SER A 59 8.72 -4.51 -10.28
N LYS A 60 9.92 -5.08 -10.13
CA LYS A 60 11.18 -4.43 -10.51
C LYS A 60 11.35 -4.48 -12.02
N ILE A 61 11.90 -3.42 -12.61
CA ILE A 61 12.22 -3.38 -14.04
C ILE A 61 13.28 -4.44 -14.37
N GLU A 62 14.30 -4.51 -13.51
CA GLU A 62 15.42 -5.44 -13.70
C GLU A 62 15.66 -6.27 -12.45
N ASN A 63 16.02 -7.52 -12.66
CA ASN A 63 16.62 -8.35 -11.62
C ASN A 63 18.11 -8.49 -11.94
N PRO A 64 18.99 -7.80 -11.19
CA PRO A 64 20.45 -7.88 -11.44
C PRO A 64 21.01 -9.29 -11.26
N TYR A 65 20.25 -10.16 -10.58
CA TYR A 65 20.64 -11.55 -10.35
C TYR A 65 20.05 -12.51 -11.39
N ARG A 66 19.36 -12.02 -12.44
CA ARG A 66 18.71 -12.85 -13.46
C ARG A 66 19.68 -13.80 -14.15
N SER A 67 20.93 -13.40 -14.34
CA SER A 67 21.97 -14.22 -14.95
C SER A 67 22.39 -15.44 -14.12
N TYR A 68 22.13 -15.41 -12.81
CA TYR A 68 22.43 -16.52 -11.90
C TYR A 68 21.34 -17.59 -11.85
N PHE A 69 20.12 -17.27 -12.35
CA PHE A 69 19.04 -18.24 -12.41
C PHE A 69 19.13 -19.04 -13.71
N LYS A 70 19.24 -20.35 -13.59
CA LYS A 70 19.10 -21.25 -14.73
C LYS A 70 17.64 -21.29 -15.18
N ARG A 71 17.41 -21.55 -16.47
CA ARG A 71 16.04 -21.69 -17.01
C ARG A 71 15.23 -22.79 -16.32
N SER A 72 15.90 -23.75 -15.71
CA SER A 72 15.35 -24.86 -14.91
C SER A 72 14.83 -24.41 -13.53
N ASP A 73 15.21 -23.23 -13.04
CA ASP A 73 14.87 -22.76 -11.69
C ASP A 73 13.51 -22.02 -11.67
N GLY A 74 12.84 -21.90 -12.82
CA GLY A 74 11.49 -21.36 -12.94
C GLY A 74 10.44 -22.34 -12.39
N LEU A 75 9.37 -21.80 -11.82
CA LEU A 75 8.21 -22.61 -11.43
C LEU A 75 7.54 -23.16 -12.70
N VAL A 76 7.44 -24.47 -12.76
CA VAL A 76 6.76 -25.17 -13.85
C VAL A 76 5.28 -25.33 -13.47
N PHE A 77 4.40 -24.71 -14.24
CA PHE A 77 2.97 -24.93 -14.12
C PHE A 77 2.48 -25.78 -15.28
N ARG A 78 1.69 -26.80 -14.99
CA ARG A 78 0.99 -27.60 -16.00
C ARG A 78 -0.50 -27.26 -15.97
N ALA A 79 -1.00 -26.74 -17.06
CA ALA A 79 -2.43 -26.52 -17.28
C ALA A 79 -2.79 -26.95 -18.71
N ASN A 80 -3.81 -27.79 -18.87
CA ASN A 80 -4.32 -28.25 -20.16
C ASN A 80 -3.22 -28.82 -21.07
N ASP A 81 -2.40 -29.75 -20.55
CA ASP A 81 -1.30 -30.41 -21.24
C ASP A 81 -0.18 -29.48 -21.77
N ARG A 82 -0.19 -28.23 -21.34
CA ARG A 82 0.86 -27.27 -21.66
C ARG A 82 1.71 -26.96 -20.41
N GLU A 83 3.00 -26.98 -20.61
CA GLU A 83 3.96 -26.62 -19.58
C GLU A 83 4.34 -25.14 -19.72
N PHE A 84 4.10 -24.36 -18.67
CA PHE A 84 4.48 -22.97 -18.61
C PHE A 84 5.63 -22.81 -17.63
N ILE A 85 6.76 -22.33 -18.09
CA ILE A 85 7.89 -21.95 -17.24
C ILE A 85 7.74 -20.45 -16.98
N THR A 86 7.38 -20.07 -15.75
CA THR A 86 7.44 -18.67 -15.35
C THR A 86 8.88 -18.33 -15.00
N PRO A 87 9.47 -17.29 -15.60
CA PRO A 87 10.76 -16.79 -15.16
C PRO A 87 10.67 -16.37 -13.69
N PRO A 88 11.79 -16.41 -12.94
CA PRO A 88 11.82 -15.92 -11.57
C PRO A 88 11.23 -14.51 -11.52
N THR A 89 10.20 -14.36 -10.71
CA THR A 89 9.37 -13.16 -10.69
C THR A 89 10.19 -11.97 -10.23
N HIS A 90 10.01 -10.84 -10.89
CA HIS A 90 10.58 -9.56 -10.49
C HIS A 90 9.72 -8.89 -9.42
N ASN A 91 8.96 -9.67 -8.65
CA ASN A 91 8.02 -9.16 -7.68
C ASN A 91 8.75 -8.38 -6.60
N PHE A 92 8.21 -7.23 -6.31
CA PHE A 92 8.60 -6.40 -5.18
C PHE A 92 7.43 -6.32 -4.22
N CYS A 93 7.73 -6.48 -2.93
CA CYS A 93 6.75 -6.38 -1.88
C CYS A 93 7.39 -5.71 -0.67
N CYS A 94 6.74 -4.69 -0.11
CA CYS A 94 7.15 -4.08 1.14
C CYS A 94 5.93 -3.58 1.92
N ARG A 95 6.05 -3.43 3.24
CA ARG A 95 4.99 -2.83 4.06
C ARG A 95 4.88 -1.34 3.78
N PHE A 96 3.64 -0.80 3.78
CA PHE A 96 3.43 0.65 3.68
C PHE A 96 4.19 1.42 4.76
N GLY A 97 4.36 0.83 5.95
CA GLY A 97 5.14 1.43 7.05
C GLY A 97 6.62 1.69 6.72
N ASN A 98 7.18 1.02 5.73
CA ASN A 98 8.57 1.23 5.27
C ASN A 98 8.68 2.27 4.15
N ILE A 99 7.56 2.71 3.59
CA ILE A 99 7.53 3.66 2.49
C ILE A 99 7.61 5.09 3.03
N LYS A 100 8.49 5.88 2.46
CA LYS A 100 8.59 7.32 2.69
C LYS A 100 7.75 8.09 1.68
N SER A 101 7.86 7.74 0.40
CA SER A 101 7.10 8.36 -0.68
C SER A 101 6.97 7.46 -1.90
N ILE A 102 5.87 7.65 -2.64
CA ILE A 102 5.61 7.05 -3.94
C ILE A 102 5.40 8.20 -4.92
N ARG A 103 6.13 8.21 -6.01
CA ARG A 103 6.00 9.22 -7.05
C ARG A 103 5.80 8.54 -8.41
N PRO A 104 4.66 8.74 -9.06
CA PRO A 104 4.46 8.32 -10.45
C PRO A 104 5.47 9.00 -11.38
N THR A 105 6.03 8.22 -12.29
CA THR A 105 6.86 8.71 -13.41
C THR A 105 6.18 8.48 -14.74
N ASP A 106 5.32 7.43 -14.78
CA ASP A 106 4.45 7.12 -15.91
C ASP A 106 3.18 6.41 -15.38
N VAL A 107 2.22 6.12 -16.25
CA VAL A 107 0.96 5.40 -15.95
C VAL A 107 1.23 4.05 -15.26
N ASN A 108 2.28 3.36 -15.64
CA ASN A 108 2.65 2.04 -15.14
C ASN A 108 4.01 2.02 -14.41
N GLU A 109 4.57 3.18 -14.09
CA GLU A 109 5.89 3.27 -13.47
C GLU A 109 5.90 4.26 -12.31
N ILE A 110 6.64 3.92 -11.26
CA ILE A 110 6.84 4.77 -10.09
C ILE A 110 8.29 4.78 -9.65
N VAL A 111 8.66 5.84 -8.95
CA VAL A 111 9.81 5.88 -8.06
C VAL A 111 9.32 5.75 -6.63
N LEU A 112 9.69 4.65 -5.99
CA LEU A 112 9.45 4.37 -4.57
C LEU A 112 10.67 4.80 -3.76
N GLN A 113 10.46 5.59 -2.71
CA GLN A 113 11.50 5.89 -1.72
C GLN A 113 11.14 5.22 -0.40
N LEU A 114 12.06 4.45 0.14
CA LEU A 114 11.94 3.82 1.45
C LEU A 114 12.47 4.74 2.57
N LYS A 115 12.03 4.48 3.80
CA LYS A 115 12.48 5.24 4.98
C LYS A 115 13.96 5.07 5.30
N ASN A 116 14.56 3.93 4.88
CA ASN A 116 16.00 3.68 5.00
C ASN A 116 16.85 4.46 3.98
N GLY A 117 16.21 5.19 3.06
CA GLY A 117 16.88 6.02 2.04
C GLY A 117 16.92 5.38 0.65
N ASP A 118 16.65 4.08 0.52
CA ASP A 118 16.68 3.40 -0.79
C ASP A 118 15.64 3.98 -1.74
N ARG A 119 16.02 4.05 -3.01
CA ARG A 119 15.15 4.44 -4.12
C ARG A 119 15.06 3.31 -5.13
N LEU A 120 13.86 2.97 -5.53
CA LEU A 120 13.58 1.88 -6.45
C LEU A 120 12.64 2.38 -7.55
N THR A 121 12.98 2.11 -8.80
CA THR A 121 12.05 2.26 -9.92
C THR A 121 11.28 0.94 -10.08
N LEU A 122 9.97 1.03 -9.98
CA LEU A 122 9.07 -0.12 -10.01
C LEU A 122 8.04 0.07 -11.11
N VAL A 123 7.61 -1.05 -11.68
CA VAL A 123 6.60 -1.07 -12.74
C VAL A 123 5.40 -1.92 -12.33
N LYS A 124 4.28 -1.69 -13.02
CA LYS A 124 3.07 -2.47 -12.86
C LYS A 124 3.33 -3.93 -13.25
N GLY A 125 3.11 -4.83 -12.28
CA GLY A 125 3.13 -6.27 -12.48
C GLY A 125 1.73 -6.87 -12.47
N TYR A 126 1.65 -8.20 -12.41
CA TYR A 126 0.37 -8.92 -12.39
C TYR A 126 -0.45 -8.60 -11.13
N SER A 127 0.16 -8.73 -9.95
CA SER A 127 -0.42 -8.32 -8.66
C SER A 127 0.22 -7.01 -8.24
N SER A 128 -0.28 -5.88 -8.75
CA SER A 128 0.37 -4.60 -8.54
C SER A 128 -0.58 -3.57 -7.98
N ASP A 129 -0.07 -2.76 -7.06
CA ASP A 129 -0.74 -1.60 -6.51
C ASP A 129 -0.49 -0.32 -7.31
N ILE A 130 0.27 -0.41 -8.41
CA ILE A 130 0.49 0.69 -9.36
C ILE A 130 -0.73 0.84 -10.26
N ASN A 131 -1.15 2.07 -10.51
CA ASN A 131 -2.31 2.42 -11.32
C ASN A 131 -3.61 1.81 -10.76
N THR A 132 -3.81 1.94 -9.46
CA THR A 132 -5.00 1.51 -8.74
C THR A 132 -5.74 2.71 -8.14
N HIS A 133 -6.94 2.47 -7.61
CA HIS A 133 -7.70 3.52 -6.95
C HIS A 133 -7.13 3.80 -5.55
N ILE A 134 -6.96 5.08 -5.24
CA ILE A 134 -6.59 5.57 -3.92
C ILE A 134 -7.74 6.40 -3.38
N ARG A 135 -8.18 6.10 -2.17
CA ARG A 135 -9.16 6.90 -1.45
C ARG A 135 -8.47 7.61 -0.30
N ILE A 136 -8.74 8.89 -0.14
CA ILE A 136 -8.30 9.64 1.02
C ILE A 136 -9.52 10.13 1.79
N THR A 137 -9.53 9.87 3.08
CA THR A 137 -10.60 10.29 3.99
C THR A 137 -10.04 11.35 4.93
N THR A 138 -10.60 12.55 4.83
CA THR A 138 -10.33 13.67 5.73
C THR A 138 -11.46 13.75 6.77
N PRO A 139 -11.37 14.59 7.80
CA PRO A 139 -12.46 14.80 8.75
C PRO A 139 -13.75 15.31 8.10
N THR A 140 -13.67 15.97 6.97
CA THR A 140 -14.79 16.64 6.31
C THR A 140 -15.32 15.92 5.09
N GLU A 141 -14.50 15.11 4.41
CA GLU A 141 -14.87 14.45 3.14
C GLU A 141 -14.06 13.18 2.87
N THR A 142 -14.59 12.38 1.95
CA THR A 142 -13.86 11.25 1.37
C THR A 142 -13.72 11.46 -0.13
N THR A 143 -12.50 11.56 -0.61
CA THR A 143 -12.17 11.77 -2.04
C THR A 143 -11.52 10.53 -2.62
N SER A 144 -11.99 10.08 -3.79
CA SER A 144 -11.35 9.02 -4.56
C SER A 144 -10.47 9.64 -5.63
N ILE A 145 -9.21 9.24 -5.65
CA ILE A 145 -8.21 9.69 -6.62
C ILE A 145 -7.87 8.49 -7.48
N LYS A 146 -8.04 8.64 -8.78
CA LYS A 146 -7.52 7.69 -9.74
C LYS A 146 -6.07 8.06 -10.00
N TRP A 147 -5.25 7.05 -9.95
CA TRP A 147 -3.83 7.17 -10.28
C TRP A 147 -3.64 7.63 -11.72
#